data_b02012e5b31b89352ba6fa840074d978
#
_entry.id   b02012e5b31b89352ba6fa840074d978
#
_cell.length_a   1.000
_cell.length_b   1.000
_cell.length_c   1.000
_cell.angle_alpha   90.00
_cell.angle_beta   90.00
_cell.angle_gamma   90.00
#
_symmetry.space_group_name_H-M   'P 1'
#
loop_
_entity.id
_entity.type
_entity.pdbx_description
1 polymer ?
#
loop_
_entity_poly.entity_id
_entity_poly.type
_entity_poly.pdbx_seq_one_letter_code
_entity_poly.pdbx_strand_id
1 'polypeptide(L)'
;MPFRAASWHCAYAVVTTPPDAKASPMDEIPISRGFRSRQREKNPNERVPPGQYVTTDFPVLSAGPTPQIKVADWTLALQVGGSLAAKWSWDAFEALPQTTLKTDIHCVTKWSKLDTTWQGVTFDDLLKAAGIAKPPAPYVMAHCYGGYTTNLPVVDLVSGKGMIATRYDGLPILPAHGGPARLLVPHLYFWKSAKWVQRLHFMDKDQPGFWESLGYHIYGDPWKEQRYDGD
;
A
#
# COMPACT_ATOMS: atom_id res chain seq x y z
N MET A 1 -23.13 -34.18 -33.75
CA MET A 1 -23.99 -34.34 -32.55
C MET A 1 -23.94 -33.01 -31.82
N PRO A 2 -25.06 -32.28 -31.69
CA PRO A 2 -25.06 -30.97 -31.08
C PRO A 2 -25.32 -31.06 -29.55
N PHE A 3 -24.56 -30.29 -28.79
CA PHE A 3 -24.76 -30.12 -27.33
C PHE A 3 -26.04 -29.33 -27.05
N ARG A 4 -26.91 -29.90 -26.22
CA ARG A 4 -28.13 -29.26 -25.72
C ARG A 4 -27.80 -28.28 -24.59
N ALA A 5 -28.26 -27.04 -24.71
CA ALA A 5 -28.32 -26.04 -23.65
C ALA A 5 -29.38 -26.42 -22.62
N ALA A 6 -29.02 -26.48 -21.36
CA ALA A 6 -29.94 -26.64 -20.23
C ALA A 6 -30.46 -25.27 -19.79
N SER A 7 -31.77 -25.05 -19.94
CA SER A 7 -32.45 -23.85 -19.46
C SER A 7 -32.81 -24.03 -17.98
N TRP A 8 -32.34 -23.11 -17.12
CA TRP A 8 -32.74 -23.02 -15.72
C TRP A 8 -33.98 -22.13 -15.62
N HIS A 9 -35.12 -22.72 -15.25
CA HIS A 9 -36.33 -21.96 -14.91
C HIS A 9 -36.27 -21.60 -13.41
N CYS A 10 -36.26 -20.30 -13.13
CA CYS A 10 -36.41 -19.77 -11.79
C CYS A 10 -37.91 -19.72 -11.46
N ALA A 11 -38.37 -20.55 -10.52
CA ALA A 11 -39.74 -20.55 -10.04
C ALA A 11 -39.90 -19.42 -9.02
N TYR A 12 -40.72 -18.43 -9.32
CA TYR A 12 -41.17 -17.42 -8.37
C TYR A 12 -42.26 -18.00 -7.45
N ALA A 13 -41.95 -18.09 -6.17
CA ALA A 13 -42.95 -18.37 -5.14
C ALA A 13 -43.77 -17.10 -4.87
N VAL A 14 -45.07 -17.16 -5.13
CA VAL A 14 -46.02 -16.10 -4.78
C VAL A 14 -46.30 -16.25 -3.27
N VAL A 15 -45.88 -15.28 -2.48
CA VAL A 15 -46.23 -15.14 -1.06
C VAL A 15 -47.54 -14.34 -1.01
N THR A 16 -48.63 -15.02 -0.59
CA THR A 16 -49.92 -14.37 -0.31
C THR A 16 -49.86 -13.72 1.08
N THR A 17 -50.03 -12.39 1.15
CA THR A 17 -50.20 -11.63 2.39
C THR A 17 -51.62 -11.80 2.94
N PRO A 18 -51.81 -11.97 4.28
CA PRO A 18 -53.13 -11.93 4.90
C PRO A 18 -53.67 -10.48 5.00
N PRO A 19 -54.96 -10.29 4.96
CA PRO A 19 -55.59 -8.96 5.10
C PRO A 19 -55.64 -8.56 6.59
N ASP A 20 -55.59 -7.22 6.81
CA ASP A 20 -55.80 -6.53 8.09
C ASP A 20 -54.60 -6.40 9.05
N ALA A 21 -53.71 -5.46 8.68
CA ALA A 21 -52.97 -4.70 9.67
C ALA A 21 -53.22 -3.21 9.44
N LYS A 22 -53.90 -2.57 10.41
CA LYS A 22 -54.14 -1.13 10.43
C LYS A 22 -52.80 -0.38 10.32
N ALA A 23 -52.71 0.49 9.31
CA ALA A 23 -51.60 1.39 9.14
C ALA A 23 -51.43 2.30 10.37
N SER A 24 -50.37 2.16 11.10
CA SER A 24 -49.90 3.14 12.07
C SER A 24 -49.48 4.42 11.31
N PRO A 25 -49.66 5.64 11.89
CA PRO A 25 -49.18 6.85 11.25
C PRO A 25 -47.69 6.74 10.99
N MET A 26 -47.29 7.02 9.75
CA MET A 26 -45.88 7.07 9.35
C MET A 26 -45.25 8.20 10.17
N ASP A 27 -44.51 7.82 11.19
CA ASP A 27 -43.55 8.72 11.83
C ASP A 27 -42.60 9.22 10.74
N GLU A 28 -42.59 10.52 10.55
CA GLU A 28 -41.66 11.19 9.63
C GLU A 28 -40.24 10.76 10.00
N ILE A 29 -39.61 9.98 9.12
CA ILE A 29 -38.20 9.69 9.21
C ILE A 29 -37.51 11.05 9.13
N PRO A 30 -36.80 11.51 10.18
CA PRO A 30 -36.11 12.79 10.12
C PRO A 30 -35.05 12.69 9.03
N ILE A 31 -35.28 13.32 7.90
CA ILE A 31 -34.26 13.50 6.87
C ILE A 31 -33.12 14.28 7.54
N SER A 32 -32.06 13.57 7.87
CA SER A 32 -30.85 14.16 8.39
C SER A 32 -30.40 15.25 7.40
N ARG A 33 -30.64 16.51 7.77
CA ARG A 33 -30.20 17.67 7.02
C ARG A 33 -28.69 17.60 6.90
N GLY A 34 -28.21 17.32 5.70
CA GLY A 34 -26.92 17.62 5.16
C GLY A 34 -25.74 17.29 6.06
N PHE A 35 -24.83 16.50 5.55
CA PHE A 35 -23.46 16.46 6.02
C PHE A 35 -22.94 17.91 6.19
N ARG A 36 -23.19 18.52 7.35
CA ARG A 36 -22.33 19.61 7.79
C ARG A 36 -20.98 18.97 7.94
N SER A 37 -20.04 19.31 7.07
CA SER A 37 -18.64 18.97 7.26
C SER A 37 -18.33 19.38 8.71
N ARG A 38 -18.13 18.41 9.60
CA ARG A 38 -17.52 18.70 10.89
C ARG A 38 -16.25 19.43 10.52
N GLN A 39 -16.12 20.69 10.95
CA GLN A 39 -14.85 21.37 10.89
C GLN A 39 -13.88 20.40 11.57
N ARG A 40 -12.96 19.86 10.76
CA ARG A 40 -11.95 18.93 11.26
C ARG A 40 -11.22 19.68 12.34
N GLU A 41 -11.34 19.24 13.60
CA GLU A 41 -10.49 19.73 14.66
C GLU A 41 -9.06 19.54 14.17
N LYS A 42 -8.29 20.64 14.13
CA LYS A 42 -6.87 20.56 13.80
C LYS A 42 -6.27 19.57 14.78
N ASN A 43 -5.71 18.48 14.27
CA ASN A 43 -5.08 17.48 15.12
C ASN A 43 -3.99 18.17 15.93
N PRO A 44 -4.05 18.19 17.27
CA PRO A 44 -3.08 18.93 18.09
C PRO A 44 -1.68 18.31 18.05
N ASN A 45 -1.54 17.15 17.41
CA ASN A 45 -0.27 16.46 17.32
C ASN A 45 0.42 16.79 15.98
N GLU A 46 1.52 17.55 16.03
CA GLU A 46 2.34 17.92 14.86
C GLU A 46 2.87 16.74 14.05
N ARG A 47 2.85 15.52 14.62
CA ARG A 47 3.27 14.28 13.95
C ARG A 47 2.16 13.61 13.16
N VAL A 48 0.92 14.13 13.18
CA VAL A 48 -0.23 13.52 12.52
C VAL A 48 -0.74 14.44 11.41
N PRO A 49 -0.67 14.00 10.14
CA PRO A 49 -1.12 14.80 9.01
C PRO A 49 -2.60 15.18 9.10
N PRO A 50 -3.04 16.24 8.39
CA PRO A 50 -4.44 16.65 8.35
C PRO A 50 -5.38 15.50 8.00
N GLY A 51 -6.52 15.42 8.69
CA GLY A 51 -7.54 14.40 8.44
C GLY A 51 -7.19 12.97 8.83
N GLN A 52 -6.07 12.75 9.53
CA GLN A 52 -5.69 11.47 10.08
C GLN A 52 -6.11 11.33 11.56
N TYR A 53 -6.24 10.09 12.04
CA TYR A 53 -6.37 9.75 13.45
C TYR A 53 -5.28 8.76 13.86
N VAL A 54 -4.86 8.79 15.12
CA VAL A 54 -3.86 7.85 15.65
C VAL A 54 -4.52 6.53 15.99
N THR A 55 -3.87 5.42 15.60
CA THR A 55 -4.26 4.07 16.00
C THR A 55 -3.11 3.33 16.68
N THR A 56 -3.43 2.47 17.61
CA THR A 56 -2.49 1.49 18.20
C THR A 56 -2.41 0.22 17.38
N ASP A 57 -3.45 -0.07 16.60
CA ASP A 57 -3.50 -1.23 15.72
C ASP A 57 -2.61 -1.05 14.49
N PHE A 58 -2.35 -2.17 13.81
CA PHE A 58 -1.76 -2.16 12.48
C PHE A 58 -2.75 -2.79 11.48
N PRO A 59 -3.68 -1.99 10.91
CA PRO A 59 -4.70 -2.50 10.03
C PRO A 59 -4.11 -3.18 8.77
N VAL A 60 -4.67 -4.33 8.41
CA VAL A 60 -4.32 -5.04 7.17
C VAL A 60 -5.25 -4.60 6.06
N LEU A 61 -4.69 -3.93 5.05
CA LEU A 61 -5.39 -3.53 3.84
C LEU A 61 -4.68 -4.15 2.63
N SER A 62 -5.42 -4.75 1.72
CA SER A 62 -4.86 -5.38 0.52
C SER A 62 -5.86 -5.30 -0.64
N ALA A 63 -5.33 -5.13 -1.87
CA ALA A 63 -6.12 -5.14 -3.11
C ALA A 63 -6.41 -6.57 -3.61
N GLY A 64 -5.88 -7.60 -2.96
CA GLY A 64 -6.04 -8.99 -3.36
C GLY A 64 -5.58 -9.95 -2.26
N PRO A 65 -5.54 -11.26 -2.54
CA PRO A 65 -5.11 -12.26 -1.58
C PRO A 65 -3.65 -12.07 -1.17
N THR A 66 -3.33 -12.42 0.07
CA THR A 66 -1.95 -12.40 0.58
C THR A 66 -1.13 -13.49 -0.10
N PRO A 67 -0.05 -13.16 -0.84
CA PRO A 67 0.82 -14.16 -1.44
C PRO A 67 1.49 -15.03 -0.38
N GLN A 68 1.61 -16.31 -0.64
CA GLN A 68 2.38 -17.25 0.19
C GLN A 68 3.80 -17.36 -0.37
N ILE A 69 4.70 -16.55 0.14
CA ILE A 69 6.09 -16.46 -0.34
C ILE A 69 6.98 -17.21 0.66
N LYS A 70 7.59 -18.30 0.22
CA LYS A 70 8.64 -18.93 1.01
C LYS A 70 9.87 -18.05 1.00
N VAL A 71 10.48 -17.85 2.15
CA VAL A 71 11.69 -17.02 2.31
C VAL A 71 12.80 -17.47 1.35
N ALA A 72 12.98 -18.77 1.19
CA ALA A 72 14.00 -19.34 0.29
C ALA A 72 13.75 -19.00 -1.19
N ASP A 73 12.52 -18.73 -1.59
CA ASP A 73 12.15 -18.41 -2.97
C ASP A 73 12.11 -16.89 -3.23
N TRP A 74 12.22 -16.09 -2.16
CA TRP A 74 12.18 -14.64 -2.30
C TRP A 74 13.48 -14.10 -2.92
N THR A 75 13.32 -13.16 -3.84
CA THR A 75 14.46 -12.43 -4.42
C THR A 75 14.07 -10.97 -4.61
N LEU A 76 15.08 -10.09 -4.53
CA LEU A 76 14.97 -8.70 -4.94
C LEU A 76 15.83 -8.44 -6.16
N ALA A 77 15.23 -7.89 -7.21
CA ALA A 77 15.94 -7.48 -8.42
C ALA A 77 16.00 -5.95 -8.53
N LEU A 78 17.12 -5.42 -8.98
CA LEU A 78 17.30 -4.03 -9.37
C LEU A 78 17.49 -3.99 -10.89
N GLN A 79 16.62 -3.26 -11.58
CA GLN A 79 16.58 -3.20 -13.05
C GLN A 79 16.73 -1.77 -13.54
N VAL A 80 17.57 -1.57 -14.55
CA VAL A 80 17.80 -0.27 -15.21
C VAL A 80 17.44 -0.43 -16.68
N GLY A 81 16.44 0.30 -17.14
CA GLY A 81 15.87 0.07 -18.47
C GLY A 81 15.42 -1.39 -18.63
N GLY A 82 15.85 -2.05 -19.69
CA GLY A 82 15.58 -3.48 -19.93
C GLY A 82 16.55 -4.46 -19.26
N SER A 83 17.59 -3.97 -18.56
CA SER A 83 18.71 -4.79 -18.07
C SER A 83 18.64 -5.01 -16.57
N LEU A 84 19.00 -6.23 -16.13
CA LEU A 84 19.18 -6.56 -14.73
C LEU A 84 20.52 -5.97 -14.24
N ALA A 85 20.45 -5.03 -13.28
CA ALA A 85 21.64 -4.41 -12.68
C ALA A 85 22.16 -5.22 -11.48
N ALA A 86 21.25 -5.73 -10.64
CA ALA A 86 21.60 -6.59 -9.52
C ALA A 86 20.42 -7.48 -9.12
N LYS A 87 20.72 -8.61 -8.47
CA LYS A 87 19.72 -9.51 -7.89
C LYS A 87 20.28 -10.16 -6.63
N TRP A 88 19.47 -10.14 -5.57
CA TRP A 88 19.81 -10.77 -4.30
C TRP A 88 18.83 -11.90 -4.00
N SER A 89 19.35 -13.06 -3.55
CA SER A 89 18.59 -14.04 -2.80
C SER A 89 18.33 -13.52 -1.39
N TRP A 90 17.51 -14.22 -0.62
CA TRP A 90 17.26 -13.84 0.78
C TRP A 90 18.53 -13.74 1.59
N ASP A 91 19.37 -14.77 1.55
CA ASP A 91 20.62 -14.80 2.32
C ASP A 91 21.60 -13.71 1.91
N ALA A 92 21.72 -13.45 0.60
CA ALA A 92 22.53 -12.36 0.09
C ALA A 92 21.99 -10.97 0.50
N PHE A 93 20.67 -10.81 0.59
CA PHE A 93 20.04 -9.58 1.05
C PHE A 93 20.20 -9.37 2.57
N GLU A 94 19.99 -10.41 3.38
CA GLU A 94 20.18 -10.32 4.84
C GLU A 94 21.67 -10.07 5.23
N ALA A 95 22.62 -10.43 4.36
CA ALA A 95 24.05 -10.13 4.55
C ALA A 95 24.41 -8.66 4.25
N LEU A 96 23.54 -7.87 3.64
CA LEU A 96 23.78 -6.45 3.42
C LEU A 96 23.68 -5.66 4.73
N PRO A 97 24.23 -4.43 4.79
CA PRO A 97 24.12 -3.58 5.97
C PRO A 97 22.66 -3.38 6.38
N GLN A 98 22.32 -3.75 7.62
CA GLN A 98 20.99 -3.63 8.17
C GLN A 98 20.86 -2.33 8.97
N THR A 99 19.84 -1.53 8.66
CA THR A 99 19.53 -0.28 9.35
C THR A 99 18.23 -0.42 10.11
N THR A 100 18.18 0.12 11.33
CA THR A 100 16.95 0.25 12.12
C THR A 100 16.43 1.69 11.99
N LEU A 101 15.17 1.84 11.59
CA LEU A 101 14.48 3.11 11.44
C LEU A 101 13.26 3.14 12.36
N LYS A 102 13.20 4.15 13.24
CA LYS A 102 11.99 4.50 14.02
C LYS A 102 11.27 5.63 13.31
N THR A 103 9.99 5.44 12.96
CA THR A 103 9.23 6.39 12.17
C THR A 103 7.72 6.22 12.36
N ASP A 104 6.97 7.24 11.92
CA ASP A 104 5.51 7.19 11.83
C ASP A 104 5.11 6.76 10.42
N ILE A 105 3.94 6.12 10.30
CA ILE A 105 3.36 5.73 9.02
C ILE A 105 1.92 6.24 8.91
N HIS A 106 1.53 6.65 7.70
CA HIS A 106 0.26 7.30 7.42
C HIS A 106 -0.48 6.61 6.28
N CYS A 107 -1.69 6.12 6.52
CA CYS A 107 -2.48 5.45 5.49
C CYS A 107 -3.49 6.39 4.85
N VAL A 108 -3.73 6.24 3.55
CA VAL A 108 -4.77 6.97 2.82
C VAL A 108 -6.16 6.78 3.43
N THR A 109 -6.41 5.64 4.09
CA THR A 109 -7.65 5.35 4.82
C THR A 109 -7.75 6.04 6.18
N LYS A 110 -6.95 7.10 6.37
CA LYS A 110 -7.02 8.09 7.48
C LYS A 110 -6.45 7.65 8.83
N TRP A 111 -5.82 6.51 8.96
CA TRP A 111 -5.12 6.15 10.18
C TRP A 111 -3.62 6.48 10.09
N SER A 112 -3.05 6.86 11.22
CA SER A 112 -1.61 7.02 11.44
C SER A 112 -1.18 6.13 12.60
N LYS A 113 -0.08 5.42 12.43
CA LYS A 113 0.55 4.65 13.51
C LYS A 113 1.91 5.28 13.80
N LEU A 114 2.07 5.72 15.05
CA LEU A 114 3.26 6.42 15.51
C LEU A 114 4.27 5.43 16.09
N ASP A 115 5.54 5.86 16.13
CA ASP A 115 6.65 5.16 16.80
C ASP A 115 6.88 3.72 16.30
N THR A 116 6.61 3.43 15.03
CA THR A 116 6.88 2.14 14.43
C THR A 116 8.37 1.92 14.22
N THR A 117 8.87 0.72 14.49
CA THR A 117 10.29 0.38 14.34
C THR A 117 10.47 -0.64 13.23
N TRP A 118 11.27 -0.30 12.24
CA TRP A 118 11.54 -1.12 11.07
C TRP A 118 13.02 -1.45 10.96
N GLN A 119 13.34 -2.64 10.44
CA GLN A 119 14.72 -3.02 10.15
C GLN A 119 14.81 -3.61 8.75
N GLY A 120 15.89 -3.28 8.05
CA GLY A 120 16.14 -3.73 6.69
C GLY A 120 17.31 -2.98 6.04
N VAL A 121 17.39 -3.03 4.72
CA VAL A 121 18.46 -2.42 3.92
C VAL A 121 17.95 -1.11 3.32
N THR A 122 18.73 -0.02 3.51
CA THR A 122 18.40 1.28 2.90
C THR A 122 18.53 1.21 1.38
N PHE A 123 17.81 2.10 0.68
CA PHE A 123 17.92 2.18 -0.77
C PHE A 123 19.34 2.60 -1.20
N ASP A 124 20.01 3.45 -0.41
CA ASP A 124 21.40 3.85 -0.63
C ASP A 124 22.36 2.66 -0.55
N ASP A 125 22.18 1.76 0.43
CA ASP A 125 22.99 0.55 0.57
C ASP A 125 22.73 -0.46 -0.55
N LEU A 126 21.49 -0.54 -1.07
CA LEU A 126 21.17 -1.35 -2.25
C LEU A 126 21.89 -0.83 -3.50
N LEU A 127 21.90 0.49 -3.72
CA LEU A 127 22.64 1.10 -4.83
C LEU A 127 24.12 0.83 -4.72
N LYS A 128 24.69 0.99 -3.52
CA LYS A 128 26.09 0.71 -3.25
C LYS A 128 26.44 -0.76 -3.50
N ALA A 129 25.61 -1.68 -3.02
CA ALA A 129 25.78 -3.13 -3.24
C ALA A 129 25.65 -3.53 -4.72
N ALA A 130 24.87 -2.78 -5.51
CA ALA A 130 24.78 -2.95 -6.95
C ALA A 130 25.92 -2.27 -7.74
N GLY A 131 26.86 -1.56 -7.08
CA GLY A 131 27.91 -0.79 -7.74
C GLY A 131 27.41 0.47 -8.44
N ILE A 132 26.24 0.97 -8.08
CA ILE A 132 25.60 2.15 -8.67
C ILE A 132 25.92 3.37 -7.81
N ALA A 133 26.82 4.23 -8.29
CA ALA A 133 27.26 5.43 -7.57
C ALA A 133 26.22 6.55 -7.55
N LYS A 134 25.37 6.63 -8.59
CA LYS A 134 24.27 7.59 -8.71
C LYS A 134 23.06 6.90 -9.31
N PRO A 135 21.85 7.21 -8.84
CA PRO A 135 20.64 6.69 -9.45
C PRO A 135 20.63 6.90 -10.98
N PRO A 136 20.38 5.87 -11.78
CA PRO A 136 20.47 5.94 -13.24
C PRO A 136 19.28 6.62 -13.91
N ALA A 137 18.18 6.81 -13.18
CA ALA A 137 16.98 7.47 -13.67
C ALA A 137 16.20 8.12 -12.52
N PRO A 138 15.29 9.10 -12.80
CA PRO A 138 14.64 9.89 -11.76
C PRO A 138 13.49 9.18 -11.04
N TYR A 139 12.97 8.07 -11.58
CA TYR A 139 11.84 7.34 -11.02
C TYR A 139 12.13 5.86 -10.85
N VAL A 140 11.41 5.23 -9.94
CA VAL A 140 11.43 3.78 -9.72
C VAL A 140 9.99 3.27 -9.71
N MET A 141 9.72 2.18 -10.43
CA MET A 141 8.54 1.35 -10.25
C MET A 141 8.90 0.17 -9.33
N ALA A 142 8.24 0.10 -8.18
CA ALA A 142 8.29 -1.07 -7.33
C ALA A 142 7.30 -2.12 -7.86
N HIS A 143 7.78 -3.32 -8.12
CA HIS A 143 6.96 -4.48 -8.51
C HIS A 143 6.94 -5.50 -7.39
N CYS A 144 5.78 -6.07 -7.14
CA CYS A 144 5.53 -6.96 -6.01
C CYS A 144 5.03 -8.33 -6.47
N TYR A 145 5.27 -9.34 -5.64
CA TYR A 145 4.55 -10.60 -5.79
C TYR A 145 3.05 -10.34 -5.74
N GLY A 146 2.28 -11.04 -6.57
CA GLY A 146 0.83 -10.78 -6.70
C GLY A 146 0.45 -9.65 -7.65
N GLY A 147 1.44 -9.03 -8.35
CA GLY A 147 1.19 -8.08 -9.44
C GLY A 147 0.98 -6.62 -9.01
N TYR A 148 1.00 -6.30 -7.72
CA TYR A 148 0.94 -4.92 -7.26
C TYR A 148 2.15 -4.11 -7.71
N THR A 149 1.93 -2.84 -8.07
CA THR A 149 2.98 -1.88 -8.45
C THR A 149 2.71 -0.52 -7.83
N THR A 150 3.77 0.26 -7.58
CA THR A 150 3.68 1.68 -7.26
C THR A 150 4.92 2.41 -7.73
N ASN A 151 4.74 3.62 -8.25
CA ASN A 151 5.80 4.51 -8.69
C ASN A 151 6.33 5.36 -7.54
N LEU A 152 7.59 5.76 -7.62
CA LEU A 152 8.25 6.65 -6.67
C LEU A 152 9.30 7.51 -7.38
N PRO A 153 9.40 8.82 -7.07
CA PRO A 153 10.59 9.59 -7.37
C PRO A 153 11.79 9.03 -6.61
N VAL A 154 12.92 8.92 -7.25
CA VAL A 154 14.15 8.39 -6.62
C VAL A 154 14.62 9.27 -5.46
N VAL A 155 14.36 10.58 -5.51
CA VAL A 155 14.68 11.53 -4.42
C VAL A 155 13.96 11.19 -3.09
N ASP A 156 12.90 10.39 -3.14
CA ASP A 156 12.16 9.91 -1.98
C ASP A 156 12.63 8.53 -1.48
N LEU A 157 13.59 7.94 -2.17
CA LEU A 157 14.20 6.66 -1.79
C LEU A 157 15.61 6.83 -1.23
N VAL A 158 16.40 7.77 -1.78
CA VAL A 158 17.79 8.02 -1.39
C VAL A 158 17.90 8.88 -0.13
N SER A 159 19.12 9.02 0.37
CA SER A 159 19.45 9.80 1.58
C SER A 159 18.73 9.28 2.83
N GLY A 160 18.63 7.95 2.94
CA GLY A 160 18.03 7.27 4.08
C GLY A 160 16.50 7.35 4.15
N LYS A 161 15.82 7.85 3.13
CA LYS A 161 14.37 8.04 3.13
C LYS A 161 13.59 6.76 2.82
N GLY A 162 14.16 5.86 2.03
CA GLY A 162 13.54 4.60 1.63
C GLY A 162 14.36 3.38 2.04
N MET A 163 13.68 2.28 2.33
CA MET A 163 14.34 1.00 2.63
C MET A 163 13.50 -0.19 2.19
N ILE A 164 14.14 -1.34 2.04
CA ILE A 164 13.47 -2.63 1.98
C ILE A 164 13.51 -3.23 3.38
N ALA A 165 12.37 -3.26 4.05
CA ALA A 165 12.24 -3.74 5.41
C ALA A 165 11.88 -5.23 5.44
N THR A 166 12.54 -5.98 6.33
CA THR A 166 12.30 -7.41 6.60
C THR A 166 11.77 -7.66 8.00
N ARG A 167 11.92 -6.67 8.91
CA ARG A 167 11.44 -6.77 10.30
C ARG A 167 10.61 -5.55 10.69
N TYR A 168 9.64 -5.80 11.55
CA TYR A 168 8.77 -4.81 12.19
C TYR A 168 8.73 -5.10 13.70
N ASP A 169 9.04 -4.08 14.53
CA ASP A 169 9.15 -4.19 16.00
C ASP A 169 10.01 -5.40 16.44
N GLY A 170 11.14 -5.61 15.74
CA GLY A 170 12.11 -6.67 16.03
C GLY A 170 11.75 -8.06 15.51
N LEU A 171 10.53 -8.25 14.99
CA LEU A 171 10.05 -9.53 14.48
C LEU A 171 10.00 -9.56 12.94
N PRO A 172 10.13 -10.72 12.29
CA PRO A 172 9.89 -10.84 10.86
C PRO A 172 8.53 -10.30 10.47
N ILE A 173 8.46 -9.57 9.35
CA ILE A 173 7.20 -9.00 8.87
C ILE A 173 6.22 -10.13 8.51
N LEU A 174 5.03 -10.11 9.10
CA LEU A 174 3.98 -11.07 8.79
C LEU A 174 3.56 -10.97 7.30
N PRO A 175 3.19 -12.09 6.66
CA PRO A 175 2.74 -12.09 5.26
C PRO A 175 1.65 -11.05 4.97
N ALA A 176 0.65 -10.89 5.84
CA ALA A 176 -0.42 -9.91 5.69
C ALA A 176 0.07 -8.44 5.67
N HIS A 177 1.22 -8.16 6.31
CA HIS A 177 1.86 -6.84 6.35
C HIS A 177 2.95 -6.67 5.29
N GLY A 178 3.14 -7.65 4.40
CA GLY A 178 4.07 -7.55 3.28
C GLY A 178 5.34 -8.38 3.41
N GLY A 179 5.39 -9.31 4.38
CA GLY A 179 6.52 -10.23 4.52
C GLY A 179 6.66 -11.20 3.33
N PRO A 180 7.90 -11.70 3.10
CA PRO A 180 9.07 -11.55 3.94
C PRO A 180 9.73 -10.16 3.86
N ALA A 181 9.53 -9.38 2.78
CA ALA A 181 10.10 -8.05 2.64
C ALA A 181 9.13 -7.07 1.96
N ARG A 182 9.15 -5.83 2.41
CA ARG A 182 8.36 -4.75 1.85
C ARG A 182 9.20 -3.50 1.62
N LEU A 183 8.78 -2.67 0.66
CA LEU A 183 9.28 -1.31 0.56
C LEU A 183 8.70 -0.47 1.71
N LEU A 184 9.50 0.42 2.27
CA LEU A 184 9.11 1.39 3.28
C LEU A 184 9.56 2.78 2.84
N VAL A 185 8.60 3.70 2.67
CA VAL A 185 8.79 5.12 2.35
C VAL A 185 7.84 5.90 3.25
N PRO A 186 8.22 6.13 4.52
CA PRO A 186 7.29 6.51 5.57
C PRO A 186 6.70 7.92 5.44
N HIS A 187 7.37 8.83 4.74
CA HIS A 187 6.92 10.20 4.52
C HIS A 187 5.83 10.33 3.44
N LEU A 188 5.56 9.26 2.68
CA LEU A 188 4.44 9.18 1.75
C LEU A 188 3.31 8.31 2.33
N TYR A 189 2.10 8.46 1.78
CA TYR A 189 1.02 7.55 2.15
C TYR A 189 1.42 6.08 1.97
N PHE A 190 0.97 5.23 2.86
CA PHE A 190 1.49 3.88 3.07
C PHE A 190 1.25 2.92 1.88
N TRP A 191 0.41 3.25 0.89
CA TRP A 191 0.34 2.49 -0.36
C TRP A 191 1.63 2.58 -1.18
N LYS A 192 2.41 3.68 -1.03
CA LYS A 192 3.75 3.83 -1.63
C LYS A 192 4.78 2.89 -1.00
N SER A 193 4.53 2.44 0.21
CA SER A 193 5.32 1.42 0.91
C SER A 193 4.84 0.01 0.51
N ALA A 194 5.19 -0.41 -0.69
CA ALA A 194 4.67 -1.61 -1.34
C ALA A 194 4.99 -2.90 -0.59
N LYS A 195 3.98 -3.75 -0.36
CA LYS A 195 4.11 -5.08 0.24
C LYS A 195 4.71 -6.07 -0.76
N TRP A 196 5.40 -7.09 -0.25
CA TRP A 196 5.89 -8.24 -1.06
C TRP A 196 6.77 -7.82 -2.23
N VAL A 197 7.64 -6.85 -2.03
CA VAL A 197 8.50 -6.32 -3.09
C VAL A 197 9.44 -7.39 -3.65
N GLN A 198 9.56 -7.44 -4.98
CA GLN A 198 10.44 -8.38 -5.68
C GLN A 198 11.36 -7.72 -6.70
N ARG A 199 11.02 -6.50 -7.15
CA ARG A 199 11.83 -5.78 -8.15
C ARG A 199 11.64 -4.29 -8.02
N LEU A 200 12.74 -3.56 -8.17
CA LEU A 200 12.80 -2.11 -8.32
C LEU A 200 13.30 -1.80 -9.72
N HIS A 201 12.47 -1.16 -10.54
CA HIS A 201 12.77 -0.83 -11.93
C HIS A 201 12.93 0.68 -12.10
N PHE A 202 14.12 1.12 -12.47
CA PHE A 202 14.41 2.52 -12.78
C PHE A 202 13.78 2.93 -14.12
N MET A 203 13.14 4.12 -14.13
CA MET A 203 12.41 4.67 -15.27
C MET A 203 12.79 6.12 -15.51
N ASP A 204 12.89 6.52 -16.78
CA ASP A 204 13.16 7.91 -17.19
C ASP A 204 11.93 8.81 -17.02
N LYS A 205 10.73 8.24 -17.08
CA LYS A 205 9.46 8.96 -16.94
C LYS A 205 8.63 8.33 -15.85
N ASP A 206 7.93 9.15 -15.08
CA ASP A 206 6.96 8.68 -14.11
C ASP A 206 5.80 7.98 -14.81
N GLN A 207 5.37 6.86 -14.23
CA GLN A 207 4.26 6.05 -14.72
C GLN A 207 3.39 5.64 -13.54
N PRO A 208 2.07 5.69 -13.66
CA PRO A 208 1.19 5.27 -12.59
C PRO A 208 1.35 3.78 -12.29
N GLY A 209 1.41 3.45 -11.00
CA GLY A 209 1.30 2.08 -10.52
C GLY A 209 -0.16 1.63 -10.41
N PHE A 210 -0.42 0.61 -9.57
CA PHE A 210 -1.74 -0.01 -9.45
C PHE A 210 -2.81 0.98 -8.96
N TRP A 211 -2.61 1.61 -7.79
CA TRP A 211 -3.60 2.53 -7.24
C TRP A 211 -3.66 3.85 -7.99
N GLU A 212 -2.51 4.36 -8.44
CA GLU A 212 -2.42 5.58 -9.23
C GLU A 212 -3.21 5.44 -10.55
N SER A 213 -3.19 4.27 -11.19
CA SER A 213 -4.00 3.97 -12.39
C SER A 213 -5.51 3.92 -12.10
N LEU A 214 -5.90 3.78 -10.83
CA LEU A 214 -7.28 3.75 -10.37
C LEU A 214 -7.73 5.07 -9.74
N GLY A 215 -6.98 6.17 -9.96
CA GLY A 215 -7.35 7.51 -9.54
C GLY A 215 -6.80 7.93 -8.16
N TYR A 216 -5.82 7.23 -7.61
CA TYR A 216 -5.05 7.73 -6.47
C TYR A 216 -4.00 8.74 -6.94
N HIS A 217 -3.61 9.65 -6.05
CA HIS A 217 -2.64 10.68 -6.37
C HIS A 217 -1.29 10.08 -6.76
N ILE A 218 -0.65 10.61 -7.81
CA ILE A 218 0.61 10.07 -8.34
C ILE A 218 1.76 10.10 -7.33
N TYR A 219 1.79 11.09 -6.43
CA TYR A 219 2.84 11.27 -5.43
C TYR A 219 2.43 10.77 -4.03
N GLY A 220 1.30 11.26 -3.49
CA GLY A 220 0.72 10.76 -2.24
C GLY A 220 1.36 11.32 -0.96
N ASP A 221 1.58 12.65 -0.88
CA ASP A 221 2.03 13.34 0.33
C ASP A 221 0.88 13.43 1.36
N PRO A 222 1.01 12.81 2.55
CA PRO A 222 -0.03 12.85 3.58
C PRO A 222 -0.24 14.25 4.18
N TRP A 223 0.78 15.09 4.21
CA TRP A 223 0.71 16.44 4.76
C TRP A 223 -0.03 17.41 3.86
N LYS A 224 -0.09 17.11 2.55
CA LYS A 224 -0.88 17.83 1.54
C LYS A 224 -2.23 17.18 1.28
N GLU A 225 -2.57 16.11 2.03
CA GLU A 225 -3.77 15.30 1.81
C GLU A 225 -3.91 14.73 0.38
N GLN A 226 -2.82 14.51 -0.33
CA GLN A 226 -2.79 13.99 -1.70
C GLN A 226 -3.27 12.52 -1.75
N ARG A 227 -4.59 12.32 -1.70
CA ARG A 227 -5.23 11.00 -1.66
C ARG A 227 -5.61 10.52 -3.06
N TYR A 228 -6.17 11.44 -3.85
CA TYR A 228 -6.74 11.13 -5.17
C TYR A 228 -6.18 12.08 -6.22
N ASP A 229 -6.34 11.70 -7.48
CA ASP A 229 -5.99 12.55 -8.61
C ASP A 229 -6.81 13.85 -8.54
N GLY A 230 -6.11 14.98 -8.60
CA GLY A 230 -6.72 16.31 -8.47
C GLY A 230 -6.73 16.91 -7.05
N ASP A 231 -6.20 16.20 -6.03
CA ASP A 231 -6.00 16.76 -4.68
C ASP A 231 -4.78 17.70 -4.63
#